data_b3d86c11781a1738403ff9ad662c5fde
#
_entry.id   b3d86c11781a1738403ff9ad662c5fde
#
_cell.length_a   1.000
_cell.length_b   1.000
_cell.length_c   1.000
_cell.angle_alpha   90.00
_cell.angle_beta   90.00
_cell.angle_gamma   90.00
#
_symmetry.space_group_name_H-M   'P 1'
#
loop_
_entity.id
_entity.type
_entity.pdbx_description
1 polymer ?
#
loop_
_entity_poly.entity_id
_entity_poly.type
_entity_poly.pdbx_seq_one_letter_code
_entity_poly.pdbx_strand_id
1 'polypeptide(L)'
;MKKFSVVIAGGGSTFTPGIVLMLLANRDRFPLRALKFYDNDGARQETIAEACKIILKEQAPEIEFSYTTDPKAAFSDVDFVMAHIRV
;
A
#
# COMPACT_ATOMS: atom_id res chain seq x y z
N MET A 1 -15.94 -11.52 8.83
CA MET A 1 -15.37 -11.45 7.48
C MET A 1 -13.86 -11.27 7.56
N LYS A 2 -13.13 -12.06 6.80
CA LYS A 2 -11.66 -12.00 6.80
C LYS A 2 -11.18 -10.75 6.06
N LYS A 3 -10.27 -10.02 6.69
CA LYS A 3 -9.62 -8.87 6.08
C LYS A 3 -8.19 -9.22 5.71
N PHE A 4 -7.69 -8.59 4.66
CA PHE A 4 -6.42 -8.94 4.05
C PHE A 4 -5.34 -7.88 4.29
N SER A 5 -4.10 -8.34 4.32
CA SER A 5 -2.91 -7.48 4.32
C SER A 5 -2.29 -7.52 2.93
N VAL A 6 -2.02 -6.37 2.36
CA VAL A 6 -1.49 -6.24 1.01
C VAL A 6 -0.21 -5.41 1.04
N VAL A 7 0.80 -5.84 0.28
CA VAL A 7 1.98 -5.03 0.02
C VAL A 7 2.01 -4.63 -1.44
N ILE A 8 2.28 -3.35 -1.70
CA ILE A 8 2.49 -2.84 -3.05
C ILE A 8 3.99 -2.71 -3.26
N ALA A 9 4.55 -3.60 -4.06
CA ALA A 9 5.96 -3.54 -4.45
C ALA A 9 6.11 -2.51 -5.57
N GLY A 10 7.01 -1.55 -5.39
CA GLY A 10 7.12 -0.39 -6.26
C GLY A 10 6.28 0.78 -5.77
N GLY A 11 6.14 0.93 -4.44
CA GLY A 11 5.30 1.95 -3.82
C GLY A 11 5.68 3.40 -4.17
N GLY A 12 6.88 3.62 -4.68
CA GLY A 12 7.30 4.94 -5.15
C GLY A 12 6.83 5.30 -6.55
N SER A 13 6.05 4.44 -7.19
CA SER A 13 5.50 4.72 -8.51
C SER A 13 4.44 5.82 -8.46
N THR A 14 4.39 6.65 -9.50
CA THR A 14 3.36 7.68 -9.62
C THR A 14 1.97 7.10 -9.81
N PHE A 15 1.86 5.82 -10.14
CA PHE A 15 0.58 5.13 -10.25
C PHE A 15 0.03 4.63 -8.92
N THR A 16 0.86 4.63 -7.87
CA THR A 16 0.47 4.09 -6.57
C THR A 16 -0.76 4.75 -5.96
N PRO A 17 -0.92 6.09 -5.99
CA PRO A 17 -2.14 6.70 -5.47
C PRO A 17 -3.41 6.21 -6.17
N GLY A 18 -3.36 5.99 -7.48
CA GLY A 18 -4.49 5.44 -8.22
C GLY A 18 -4.84 4.03 -7.78
N ILE A 19 -3.83 3.20 -7.49
CA ILE A 19 -4.04 1.85 -6.98
C ILE A 19 -4.70 1.90 -5.61
N VAL A 20 -4.27 2.78 -4.73
CA VAL A 20 -4.85 2.95 -3.41
C VAL A 20 -6.32 3.34 -3.52
N LEU A 21 -6.64 4.29 -4.37
CA LEU A 21 -8.04 4.70 -4.59
C LEU A 21 -8.88 3.55 -5.13
N MET A 22 -8.33 2.76 -6.05
CA MET A 22 -9.01 1.58 -6.56
C MET A 22 -9.30 0.57 -5.44
N LEU A 23 -8.32 0.30 -4.59
CA LEU A 23 -8.51 -0.63 -3.47
C LEU A 23 -9.58 -0.12 -2.51
N LEU A 24 -9.60 1.17 -2.23
CA LEU A 24 -10.61 1.77 -1.37
C LEU A 24 -12.00 1.69 -1.99
N ALA A 25 -12.12 1.89 -3.30
CA ALA A 25 -13.38 1.79 -4.01
C ALA A 25 -13.95 0.37 -4.01
N ASN A 26 -13.09 -0.64 -3.83
CA ASN A 26 -13.47 -2.05 -3.85
C ASN A 26 -13.42 -2.71 -2.46
N ARG A 27 -13.44 -1.93 -1.39
CA ARG A 27 -13.36 -2.45 -0.01
C ARG A 27 -14.40 -3.51 0.32
N ASP A 28 -15.59 -3.38 -0.24
CA ASP A 28 -16.68 -4.32 0.03
C ASP A 28 -16.37 -5.71 -0.52
N ARG A 29 -15.61 -5.77 -1.61
CA ARG A 29 -15.23 -7.02 -2.26
C ARG A 29 -13.88 -7.52 -1.77
N PHE A 30 -13.02 -6.59 -1.35
CA PHE A 30 -11.67 -6.91 -0.97
C PHE A 30 -11.29 -6.10 0.29
N PRO A 31 -11.78 -6.51 1.46
CA PRO A 31 -11.56 -5.76 2.69
C PRO A 31 -10.10 -5.84 3.13
N LEU A 32 -9.54 -4.69 3.51
CA LEU A 32 -8.15 -4.58 3.94
C LEU A 32 -8.06 -4.34 5.43
N ARG A 33 -7.13 -5.02 6.11
CA ARG A 33 -6.74 -4.68 7.47
C ARG A 33 -5.43 -3.89 7.49
N ALA A 34 -4.58 -4.09 6.50
CA ALA A 34 -3.28 -3.42 6.42
C ALA A 34 -2.85 -3.23 4.98
N LEU A 35 -2.17 -2.13 4.74
CA LEU A 35 -1.59 -1.83 3.44
C LEU A 35 -0.15 -1.38 3.66
N LYS A 36 0.79 -2.02 2.96
CA LYS A 36 2.21 -1.68 3.02
C LYS A 36 2.72 -1.26 1.66
N PHE A 37 3.66 -0.34 1.64
CA PHE A 37 4.40 -0.02 0.43
C PHE A 37 5.83 -0.51 0.58
N TYR A 38 6.38 -1.04 -0.50
CA TYR A 38 7.79 -1.38 -0.58
C TYR A 38 8.40 -0.75 -1.82
N ASP A 39 9.57 -0.14 -1.67
CA ASP A 39 10.37 0.36 -2.78
C ASP A 39 11.82 0.43 -2.30
N ASN A 40 12.77 0.21 -3.20
CA ASN A 40 14.17 0.37 -2.88
C ASN A 40 14.61 1.83 -2.93
N ASP A 41 13.80 2.70 -3.49
CA ASP A 41 14.02 4.16 -3.49
C ASP A 41 13.20 4.80 -2.36
N GLY A 42 13.79 4.92 -1.19
CA GLY A 42 13.10 5.40 0.00
C GLY A 42 12.60 6.84 -0.12
N ALA A 43 13.40 7.72 -0.69
CA ALA A 43 13.03 9.14 -0.81
C ALA A 43 11.82 9.32 -1.73
N ARG A 44 11.81 8.63 -2.85
CA ARG A 44 10.71 8.67 -3.81
C ARG A 44 9.44 8.07 -3.21
N GLN A 45 9.58 6.94 -2.54
CA GLN A 45 8.45 6.28 -1.90
C GLN A 45 7.84 7.14 -0.80
N GLU A 46 8.68 7.79 0.00
CA GLU A 46 8.21 8.61 1.12
C GLU A 46 7.24 9.69 0.65
N THR A 47 7.55 10.38 -0.42
CA THR A 47 6.67 11.43 -0.97
C THR A 47 5.31 10.87 -1.35
N ILE A 48 5.30 9.74 -2.06
CA ILE A 48 4.06 9.09 -2.50
C ILE A 48 3.31 8.52 -1.30
N ALA A 49 4.03 7.88 -0.37
CA ALA A 49 3.44 7.25 0.80
C ALA A 49 2.77 8.25 1.72
N GLU A 50 3.38 9.42 1.92
CA GLU A 50 2.77 10.45 2.77
C GLU A 50 1.47 10.99 2.16
N ALA A 51 1.40 11.12 0.85
CA ALA A 51 0.17 11.52 0.17
C ALA A 51 -0.91 10.44 0.34
N CYS A 52 -0.55 9.18 0.17
CA CYS A 52 -1.48 8.06 0.34
C CYS A 52 -1.94 7.91 1.80
N LYS A 53 -1.05 8.17 2.73
CA LYS A 53 -1.36 8.15 4.16
C LYS A 53 -2.50 9.12 4.50
N ILE A 54 -2.46 10.31 3.92
CA ILE A 54 -3.53 11.31 4.12
C ILE A 54 -4.85 10.78 3.57
N ILE A 55 -4.83 10.23 2.36
CA ILE A 55 -6.02 9.66 1.72
C ILE A 55 -6.62 8.55 2.60
N LEU A 56 -5.79 7.65 3.08
CA LEU A 56 -6.25 6.54 3.92
C LEU A 56 -6.80 7.02 5.24
N LYS A 57 -6.16 7.99 5.86
CA LYS A 57 -6.62 8.55 7.13
C LYS A 57 -8.00 9.17 7.01
N GLU A 58 -8.30 9.80 5.88
CA GLU A 58 -9.59 10.45 5.65
C GLU A 58 -10.67 9.45 5.27
N GLN A 59 -10.34 8.47 4.44
CA GLN A 59 -11.35 7.57 3.87
C GLN A 59 -11.46 6.22 4.57
N ALA A 60 -10.37 5.73 5.14
CA ALA A 60 -10.34 4.40 5.75
C ALA A 60 -9.33 4.35 6.91
N PRO A 61 -9.58 5.10 8.00
CA PRO A 61 -8.63 5.17 9.12
C PRO A 61 -8.42 3.83 9.82
N GLU A 62 -9.30 2.86 9.61
CA GLU A 62 -9.18 1.52 10.17
C GLU A 62 -8.11 0.67 9.49
N ILE A 63 -7.65 1.06 8.31
CA ILE A 63 -6.60 0.33 7.61
C ILE A 63 -5.24 0.76 8.15
N GLU A 64 -4.45 -0.22 8.64
CA GLU A 64 -3.10 0.03 9.11
C GLU A 64 -2.17 0.25 7.92
N PHE A 65 -1.55 1.41 7.84
CA PHE A 65 -0.68 1.77 6.74
C PHE A 65 0.77 1.94 7.18
N SER A 66 1.69 1.40 6.39
CA SER A 66 3.12 1.57 6.59
C SER A 66 3.87 1.48 5.28
N TYR A 67 5.13 1.90 5.28
CA TYR A 67 6.00 1.77 4.12
C TYR A 67 7.44 1.52 4.57
N THR A 68 8.19 0.81 3.74
CA THR A 68 9.55 0.41 4.11
C THR A 68 10.40 0.19 2.86
N THR A 69 11.72 0.28 3.04
CA THR A 69 12.69 -0.11 2.03
C THR A 69 13.30 -1.49 2.32
N ASP A 70 12.88 -2.12 3.42
CA ASP A 70 13.35 -3.44 3.81
C ASP A 70 12.41 -4.52 3.24
N PRO A 71 12.88 -5.37 2.30
CA PRO A 71 12.02 -6.40 1.74
C PRO A 71 11.54 -7.43 2.77
N LYS A 72 12.32 -7.71 3.79
CA LYS A 72 11.86 -8.65 4.84
C LYS A 72 10.67 -8.10 5.60
N ALA A 73 10.71 -6.83 5.98
CA ALA A 73 9.60 -6.20 6.67
C ALA A 73 8.39 -6.06 5.75
N ALA A 74 8.64 -5.75 4.47
CA ALA A 74 7.56 -5.54 3.50
C ALA A 74 6.77 -6.82 3.25
N PHE A 75 7.46 -7.94 3.08
CA PHE A 75 6.81 -9.19 2.68
C PHE A 75 6.44 -10.10 3.85
N SER A 76 6.61 -9.64 5.07
CA SER A 76 6.19 -10.37 6.27
C SER A 76 4.71 -10.12 6.55
N ASP A 77 3.98 -11.17 6.94
CA ASP A 77 2.57 -11.07 7.34
C ASP A 77 1.66 -10.44 6.30
N VAL A 78 1.92 -10.69 5.02
CA VAL A 78 1.04 -10.18 3.96
C VAL A 78 0.34 -11.33 3.26
N ASP A 79 -0.92 -11.10 2.89
CA ASP A 79 -1.71 -12.08 2.18
C ASP A 79 -1.50 -11.99 0.68
N PHE A 80 -1.27 -10.77 0.16
CA PHE A 80 -1.13 -10.54 -1.28
C PHE A 80 -0.01 -9.55 -1.56
N VAL A 81 0.62 -9.72 -2.70
CA VAL A 81 1.64 -8.82 -3.23
C VAL A 81 1.14 -8.26 -4.56
N MET A 82 1.08 -6.94 -4.66
CA MET A 82 0.80 -6.26 -5.93
C MET A 82 2.10 -5.69 -6.46
N ALA A 83 2.65 -6.33 -7.48
CA ALA A 83 3.91 -5.89 -8.07
C ALA A 83 3.66 -4.81 -9.11
N HIS A 84 4.34 -3.69 -8.97
CA HIS A 84 4.28 -2.57 -9.90
C HIS A 84 5.64 -2.45 -10.56
N ILE A 85 5.81 -3.17 -11.66
CA ILE A 85 7.09 -3.18 -12.37
C ILE A 85 7.08 -2.07 -13.40
N ARG A 86 8.06 -1.17 -13.29
CA ARG A 86 8.30 -0.17 -14.32
C ARG A 86 9.30 -0.74 -15.33
N VAL A 87 8.90 -0.69 -16.53
CA VAL A 87 9.81 -1.05 -17.63
C VAL A 87 10.38 0.20 -18.25
#